data_053f6de57d29a3971ae60c7c43e7ee89
#
_entry.id   053f6de57d29a3971ae60c7c43e7ee89
#
_cell.length_a   1.000
_cell.length_b   1.000
_cell.length_c   1.000
_cell.angle_alpha   90.00
_cell.angle_beta   90.00
_cell.angle_gamma   90.00
#
_symmetry.space_group_name_H-M   'P 1'
#
loop_
_entity.id
_entity.type
_entity.pdbx_description
1 polymer ?
#
loop_
_entity_poly.entity_id
_entity_poly.type
_entity_poly.pdbx_seq_one_letter_code
_entity_poly.pdbx_strand_id
1 'polypeptide(L)'
;MKLVAKLVLFCLIISSCNTPRTTFDYDAKTNFDQYKTYKLFPDFRTDMSQLDEKRIINSIDHFMREENLALAEENPDLYINVYTEKFQEQSXNTLGVGVGSGGGNVGVGVSGGIPLGGPKDYVRFIIDFIDVKKDALVWKAEVEVKFNYNAEPDQRQALFDKVFAKALEGYPPKD
;
A
#
# COMPACT_ATOMS: atom_id res chain seq x y z
N MET A 1 -27.67 -12.17 -29.82
CA MET A 1 -27.54 -12.43 -28.37
C MET A 1 -26.16 -12.97 -28.00
N LYS A 2 -25.62 -13.99 -28.64
CA LYS A 2 -24.28 -14.58 -28.32
C LYS A 2 -23.12 -13.59 -28.47
N LEU A 3 -23.19 -12.66 -29.43
CA LEU A 3 -22.13 -11.66 -29.67
C LEU A 3 -22.11 -10.59 -28.54
N VAL A 4 -23.29 -10.14 -28.11
CA VAL A 4 -23.43 -9.15 -27.02
C VAL A 4 -22.95 -9.76 -25.69
N ALA A 5 -23.28 -11.04 -25.43
CA ALA A 5 -22.82 -11.74 -24.24
C ALA A 5 -21.27 -11.86 -24.20
N LYS A 6 -20.64 -12.14 -25.36
CA LYS A 6 -19.18 -12.17 -25.47
C LYS A 6 -18.54 -10.78 -25.27
N LEU A 7 -19.19 -9.73 -25.76
CA LEU A 7 -18.70 -8.36 -25.60
C LEU A 7 -18.78 -7.92 -24.13
N VAL A 8 -19.91 -8.24 -23.45
CA VAL A 8 -20.08 -7.93 -22.01
C VAL A 8 -19.06 -8.71 -21.17
N LEU A 9 -18.84 -9.98 -21.49
CA LEU A 9 -17.84 -10.81 -20.80
C LEU A 9 -16.42 -10.25 -21.00
N PHE A 10 -16.09 -9.76 -22.18
CA PHE A 10 -14.79 -9.16 -22.49
C PHE A 10 -14.57 -7.85 -21.72
N CYS A 11 -15.62 -7.03 -21.55
CA CYS A 11 -15.53 -5.77 -20.80
C CYS A 11 -15.28 -5.99 -19.30
N LEU A 12 -15.66 -7.14 -18.74
CA LEU A 12 -15.44 -7.45 -17.33
C LEU A 12 -13.97 -7.80 -17.01
N ILE A 13 -13.17 -8.11 -18.03
CA ILE A 13 -11.77 -8.55 -17.81
C ILE A 13 -10.79 -7.36 -17.72
N ILE A 14 -11.20 -6.16 -18.12
CA ILE A 14 -10.32 -5.00 -18.14
C ILE A 14 -10.41 -4.13 -16.87
N SER A 15 -10.92 -4.66 -15.77
CA SER A 15 -10.75 -3.99 -14.48
C SER A 15 -9.28 -4.11 -14.08
N SER A 16 -8.46 -3.14 -14.52
CA SER A 16 -7.07 -3.02 -14.11
C SER A 16 -7.02 -2.76 -12.60
N CYS A 17 -6.79 -3.82 -11.84
CA CYS A 17 -6.54 -3.71 -10.41
C CYS A 17 -5.22 -2.99 -10.18
N ASN A 18 -5.28 -1.78 -9.65
CA ASN A 18 -4.13 -1.10 -9.10
C ASN A 18 -3.77 -1.81 -7.78
N THR A 19 -3.04 -2.92 -7.91
CA THR A 19 -2.64 -3.74 -6.76
C THR A 19 -1.52 -3.04 -6.01
N PRO A 20 -1.62 -2.84 -4.70
CA PRO A 20 -0.51 -2.32 -3.90
C PRO A 20 0.73 -3.20 -4.02
N ARG A 21 1.89 -2.58 -4.03
CA ARG A 21 3.16 -3.30 -3.86
C ARG A 21 3.36 -3.50 -2.37
N THR A 22 3.52 -4.75 -1.95
CA THR A 22 3.60 -5.09 -0.52
C THR A 22 4.83 -5.95 -0.27
N THR A 23 5.56 -5.60 0.78
CA THR A 23 6.61 -6.44 1.36
C THR A 23 6.36 -6.54 2.86
N PHE A 24 6.76 -7.65 3.47
CA PHE A 24 6.70 -7.81 4.92
C PHE A 24 7.90 -8.62 5.40
N ASP A 25 8.24 -8.41 6.67
CA ASP A 25 9.32 -9.10 7.36
C ASP A 25 8.91 -9.31 8.82
N TYR A 26 9.44 -10.34 9.45
CA TYR A 26 9.06 -10.67 10.83
C TYR A 26 10.18 -11.44 11.55
N ASP A 27 10.16 -11.36 12.87
CA ASP A 27 11.06 -12.16 13.70
C ASP A 27 10.57 -13.62 13.74
N ALA A 28 11.26 -14.50 13.01
CA ALA A 28 10.93 -15.93 12.88
C ALA A 28 10.98 -16.69 14.21
N LYS A 29 11.53 -16.10 15.28
CA LYS A 29 11.56 -16.73 16.61
C LYS A 29 10.39 -16.30 17.49
N THR A 30 9.57 -15.38 17.02
CA THR A 30 8.45 -14.86 17.80
C THR A 30 7.24 -15.80 17.68
N ASN A 31 6.68 -16.19 18.83
CA ASN A 31 5.39 -16.86 18.87
C ASN A 31 4.29 -15.79 18.80
N PHE A 32 3.68 -15.64 17.65
CA PHE A 32 2.64 -14.63 17.42
C PHE A 32 1.33 -14.94 18.15
N ASP A 33 1.05 -16.19 18.49
CA ASP A 33 -0.17 -16.61 19.22
C ASP A 33 -0.24 -16.05 20.65
N GLN A 34 0.89 -15.58 21.19
CA GLN A 34 0.94 -15.00 22.53
C GLN A 34 0.29 -13.62 22.62
N TYR A 35 0.20 -12.90 21.51
CA TYR A 35 -0.33 -11.52 21.48
C TYR A 35 -1.86 -11.56 21.46
N LYS A 36 -2.48 -10.82 22.36
CA LYS A 36 -3.95 -10.73 22.50
C LYS A 36 -4.42 -9.28 22.51
N THR A 37 -3.51 -8.35 22.79
CA THR A 37 -3.88 -6.95 22.96
C THR A 37 -2.90 -6.04 22.21
N TYR A 38 -3.43 -4.89 21.78
CA TYR A 38 -2.63 -3.87 21.13
C TYR A 38 -3.00 -2.47 21.63
N LYS A 39 -2.12 -1.54 21.34
CA LYS A 39 -2.34 -0.09 21.47
C LYS A 39 -1.55 0.62 20.39
N LEU A 40 -1.96 1.80 20.02
CA LEU A 40 -1.16 2.65 19.13
C LEU A 40 0.13 3.08 19.87
N PHE A 41 1.22 3.22 19.12
CA PHE A 41 2.50 3.67 19.64
C PHE A 41 2.32 5.03 20.36
N PRO A 42 2.99 5.29 21.49
CA PRO A 42 2.75 6.53 22.27
C PRO A 42 2.88 7.83 21.47
N ASP A 43 3.80 7.90 20.54
CA ASP A 43 4.01 9.07 19.67
C ASP A 43 3.45 8.82 18.25
N PHE A 44 2.33 8.10 18.15
CA PHE A 44 1.72 7.75 16.88
C PHE A 44 1.46 8.99 16.01
N ARG A 45 2.08 9.03 14.84
CA ARG A 45 1.90 10.08 13.83
C ARG A 45 2.16 9.51 12.44
N THR A 46 1.22 9.71 11.56
CA THR A 46 1.29 9.14 10.21
C THR A 46 1.87 10.09 9.17
N ASP A 47 2.09 11.38 9.53
CA ASP A 47 2.45 12.45 8.58
C ASP A 47 1.40 12.68 7.48
N MET A 48 0.18 12.21 7.74
CA MET A 48 -1.00 12.47 6.90
C MET A 48 -1.85 13.61 7.52
N SER A 49 -2.93 13.98 6.85
CA SER A 49 -3.89 14.93 7.43
C SER A 49 -4.58 14.30 8.65
N GLN A 50 -5.04 15.12 9.59
CA GLN A 50 -5.78 14.63 10.76
C GLN A 50 -6.99 13.75 10.40
N LEU A 51 -7.68 14.08 9.29
CA LEU A 51 -8.82 13.27 8.83
C LEU A 51 -8.36 11.91 8.28
N ASP A 52 -7.23 11.88 7.60
CA ASP A 52 -6.66 10.63 7.09
C ASP A 52 -6.08 9.77 8.23
N GLU A 53 -5.42 10.42 9.19
CA GLU A 53 -4.93 9.72 10.39
C GLU A 53 -6.08 9.03 11.13
N LYS A 54 -7.21 9.72 11.30
CA LYS A 54 -8.41 9.14 11.90
C LYS A 54 -8.92 7.93 11.10
N ARG A 55 -8.90 8.01 9.76
CA ARG A 55 -9.29 6.87 8.90
C ARG A 55 -8.31 5.70 9.03
N ILE A 56 -7.02 6.00 9.10
CA ILE A 56 -5.97 4.99 9.32
C ILE A 56 -6.21 4.27 10.65
N ILE A 57 -6.51 5.02 11.72
CA ILE A 57 -6.82 4.44 13.05
C ILE A 57 -8.06 3.54 12.95
N ASN A 58 -9.10 3.98 12.24
CA ASN A 58 -10.30 3.14 12.02
C ASN A 58 -9.94 1.82 11.31
N SER A 59 -9.05 1.88 10.32
CA SER A 59 -8.58 0.67 9.62
C SER A 59 -7.75 -0.23 10.55
N ILE A 60 -6.86 0.35 11.37
CA ILE A 60 -6.10 -0.41 12.37
C ILE A 60 -7.07 -1.15 13.29
N ASP A 61 -8.03 -0.43 13.89
CA ASP A 61 -8.99 -1.03 14.83
C ASP A 61 -9.83 -2.14 14.19
N HIS A 62 -10.21 -1.95 12.92
CA HIS A 62 -10.97 -2.97 12.19
C HIS A 62 -10.13 -4.25 11.99
N PHE A 63 -8.94 -4.12 11.44
CA PHE A 63 -8.11 -5.28 11.09
C PHE A 63 -7.50 -5.96 12.34
N MET A 64 -7.18 -5.21 13.37
CA MET A 64 -6.72 -5.81 14.64
C MET A 64 -7.80 -6.70 15.25
N ARG A 65 -9.08 -6.28 15.19
CA ARG A 65 -10.20 -7.13 15.63
C ARG A 65 -10.32 -8.41 14.78
N GLU A 66 -10.10 -8.32 13.48
CA GLU A 66 -10.11 -9.51 12.60
C GLU A 66 -9.00 -10.50 12.98
N GLU A 67 -7.85 -9.98 13.42
CA GLU A 67 -6.73 -10.79 13.91
C GLU A 67 -6.89 -11.22 15.39
N ASN A 68 -8.05 -10.97 15.99
CA ASN A 68 -8.38 -11.31 17.39
C ASN A 68 -7.51 -10.57 18.41
N LEU A 69 -7.06 -9.35 18.06
CA LEU A 69 -6.32 -8.46 18.96
C LEU A 69 -7.28 -7.40 19.52
N ALA A 70 -7.36 -7.31 20.83
CA ALA A 70 -8.23 -6.32 21.51
C ALA A 70 -7.44 -5.06 21.86
N LEU A 71 -8.07 -3.90 21.71
CA LEU A 71 -7.49 -2.64 22.15
C LEU A 71 -7.33 -2.63 23.67
N ALA A 72 -6.15 -2.30 24.19
CA ALA A 72 -5.87 -2.23 25.63
C ALA A 72 -5.29 -0.87 26.00
N GLU A 73 -5.88 -0.19 26.97
CA GLU A 73 -5.41 1.12 27.43
C GLU A 73 -4.13 1.02 28.26
N GLU A 74 -3.95 -0.10 28.97
CA GLU A 74 -2.79 -0.34 29.82
C GLU A 74 -2.18 -1.70 29.50
N ASN A 75 -0.85 -1.75 29.57
CA ASN A 75 -0.07 -2.98 29.40
C ASN A 75 -0.46 -3.80 28.15
N PRO A 76 -0.50 -3.18 26.94
CA PRO A 76 -0.75 -3.94 25.72
C PRO A 76 0.39 -4.92 25.44
N ASP A 77 0.10 -5.98 24.68
CA ASP A 77 1.14 -6.90 24.23
C ASP A 77 1.95 -6.29 23.06
N LEU A 78 1.25 -5.56 22.17
CA LEU A 78 1.85 -4.95 20.99
C LEU A 78 1.59 -3.45 20.94
N TYR A 79 2.58 -2.69 20.52
CA TYR A 79 2.36 -1.35 19.96
C TYR A 79 2.27 -1.48 18.44
N ILE A 80 1.28 -0.78 17.87
CA ILE A 80 1.14 -0.63 16.41
C ILE A 80 1.58 0.78 16.06
N ASN A 81 2.55 0.89 15.16
CA ASN A 81 3.00 2.18 14.64
C ASN A 81 2.80 2.22 13.12
N VAL A 82 2.42 3.36 12.59
CA VAL A 82 2.28 3.59 11.15
C VAL A 82 2.86 4.95 10.80
N TYR A 83 3.76 4.98 9.86
CA TYR A 83 4.26 6.23 9.29
C TYR A 83 4.27 6.14 7.77
N THR A 84 4.36 7.29 7.10
CA THR A 84 4.24 7.32 5.64
C THR A 84 5.41 8.03 4.98
N GLU A 85 5.76 7.56 3.80
CA GLU A 85 6.70 8.22 2.90
C GLU A 85 5.98 8.58 1.60
N LYS A 86 6.06 9.84 1.22
CA LYS A 86 5.43 10.35 -0.01
C LYS A 86 6.49 10.47 -1.10
N PHE A 87 6.17 9.97 -2.29
CA PHE A 87 7.09 10.07 -3.43
C PHE A 87 6.32 10.15 -4.74
N GLN A 88 7.03 10.57 -5.80
CA GLN A 88 6.46 10.62 -7.14
C GLN A 88 7.18 9.64 -8.05
N GLU A 89 6.41 8.87 -8.82
CA GLU A 89 6.93 7.98 -9.84
C GLU A 89 6.67 8.60 -11.22
N GLN A 90 7.72 8.76 -12.02
CA GLN A 90 7.62 9.22 -13.40
C GLN A 90 6.99 8.13 -14.26
N SER A 91 6.06 8.52 -15.15
CA SER A 91 5.47 7.55 -16.08
C SER A 91 6.52 7.08 -17.10
N UNK A 92 6.67 6.07 -17.08
CA UNK A 92 7.54 5.51 -17.87
C UNK A 92 7.15 5.33 -19.23
N ASN A 93 5.93 5.47 -19.43
CA ASN A 93 5.39 5.36 -20.78
C ASN A 93 5.86 6.53 -21.63
N THR A 94 6.76 6.25 -22.54
CA THR A 94 7.25 7.24 -23.50
C THR A 94 6.74 6.90 -24.90
N LEU A 95 6.21 7.88 -25.61
CA LEU A 95 5.98 7.77 -27.05
C LEU A 95 7.30 8.07 -27.77
N GLY A 96 7.92 7.04 -28.29
CA GLY A 96 9.05 7.19 -29.18
C GLY A 96 8.56 7.70 -30.56
N VAL A 97 8.76 8.97 -30.88
CA VAL A 97 8.57 9.45 -32.23
C VAL A 97 9.86 9.15 -33.01
N GLY A 98 9.88 7.99 -33.66
CA GLY A 98 10.95 7.67 -34.59
C GLY A 98 10.72 8.38 -35.93
N VAL A 99 11.42 9.44 -36.18
CA VAL A 99 11.49 10.00 -37.56
C VAL A 99 12.53 9.17 -38.30
N GLY A 100 12.05 8.16 -39.02
CA GLY A 100 12.89 7.41 -39.94
C GLY A 100 13.08 8.21 -41.23
N SER A 101 14.22 8.84 -41.38
CA SER A 101 14.64 9.35 -42.68
C SER A 101 15.41 8.24 -43.39
N GLY A 102 14.82 7.69 -44.43
CA GLY A 102 15.50 6.73 -45.30
C GLY A 102 16.57 7.38 -46.13
N GLY A 103 17.82 6.98 -45.98
CA GLY A 103 18.97 7.45 -46.77
C GLY A 103 20.26 7.19 -45.98
N GLY A 104 21.03 6.24 -46.49
CA GLY A 104 22.18 5.63 -45.85
C GLY A 104 23.19 6.57 -45.21
N ASN A 105 23.25 6.49 -43.95
CA ASN A 105 24.41 6.67 -43.04
C ASN A 105 23.96 6.47 -41.61
N VAL A 106 24.76 5.77 -40.83
CA VAL A 106 24.50 5.45 -39.44
C VAL A 106 24.48 6.74 -38.63
N GLY A 107 23.29 7.29 -38.41
CA GLY A 107 23.10 8.39 -37.45
C GLY A 107 22.65 7.82 -36.12
N VAL A 108 23.42 8.05 -35.08
CA VAL A 108 22.99 7.74 -33.68
C VAL A 108 21.88 8.75 -33.34
N GLY A 109 20.66 8.35 -33.58
CA GLY A 109 19.50 9.15 -33.19
C GLY A 109 19.21 8.94 -31.67
N VAL A 110 19.38 9.98 -30.90
CA VAL A 110 18.86 10.00 -29.51
C VAL A 110 17.34 10.10 -29.61
N SER A 111 16.65 8.98 -29.44
CA SER A 111 15.19 8.98 -29.37
C SER A 111 14.76 9.53 -28.00
N GLY A 112 14.58 10.84 -27.93
CA GLY A 112 13.93 11.46 -26.78
C GLY A 112 12.44 11.12 -26.82
N GLY A 113 12.00 10.16 -26.02
CA GLY A 113 10.57 9.87 -25.86
C GLY A 113 9.89 10.94 -25.01
N ILE A 114 8.75 11.44 -25.49
CA ILE A 114 7.91 12.34 -24.68
C ILE A 114 7.13 11.47 -23.69
N PRO A 115 7.30 11.69 -22.36
CA PRO A 115 6.54 10.89 -21.39
C PRO A 115 5.04 11.15 -21.53
N LEU A 116 4.28 10.07 -21.68
CA LEU A 116 2.81 10.09 -21.72
C LEU A 116 2.27 10.03 -20.29
N GLY A 117 1.84 11.17 -19.80
CA GLY A 117 1.27 11.33 -18.47
C GLY A 117 2.24 12.00 -17.50
N GLY A 118 1.68 12.75 -16.58
CA GLY A 118 2.44 13.43 -15.53
C GLY A 118 2.93 12.45 -14.45
N PRO A 119 3.76 12.94 -13.53
CA PRO A 119 4.18 12.15 -12.38
C PRO A 119 2.97 11.70 -11.57
N LYS A 120 3.03 10.50 -11.03
CA LYS A 120 1.98 9.93 -10.19
C LYS A 120 2.43 9.97 -8.74
N ASP A 121 1.55 10.44 -7.88
CA ASP A 121 1.82 10.49 -6.44
C ASP A 121 1.60 9.10 -5.85
N TYR A 122 2.55 8.67 -5.05
CA TYR A 122 2.51 7.42 -4.28
C TYR A 122 2.77 7.70 -2.82
N VAL A 123 2.20 6.87 -1.98
CA VAL A 123 2.49 6.84 -0.54
C VAL A 123 2.88 5.40 -0.18
N ARG A 124 4.01 5.28 0.51
CA ARG A 124 4.43 4.04 1.16
C ARG A 124 4.01 4.13 2.61
N PHE A 125 3.21 3.18 3.06
CA PHE A 125 2.82 2.98 4.46
C PHE A 125 3.79 1.97 5.06
N ILE A 126 4.44 2.35 6.14
CA ILE A 126 5.29 1.47 6.92
C ILE A 126 4.53 1.18 8.23
N ILE A 127 4.25 -0.11 8.46
CA ILE A 127 3.42 -0.60 9.55
C ILE A 127 4.28 -1.51 10.41
N ASP A 128 4.52 -1.12 11.65
CA ASP A 128 5.39 -1.82 12.58
C ASP A 128 4.57 -2.36 13.76
N PHE A 129 4.78 -3.64 14.11
CA PHE A 129 4.28 -4.25 15.34
C PHE A 129 5.47 -4.47 16.27
N ILE A 130 5.38 -3.90 17.46
CA ILE A 130 6.46 -3.86 18.44
C ILE A 130 6.00 -4.60 19.70
N ASP A 131 6.71 -5.67 20.08
CA ASP A 131 6.51 -6.39 21.34
C ASP A 131 6.84 -5.43 22.50
N VAL A 132 5.85 -5.11 23.31
CA VAL A 132 6.01 -4.12 24.40
C VAL A 132 6.96 -4.62 25.48
N LYS A 133 6.90 -5.92 25.82
CA LYS A 133 7.74 -6.52 26.88
C LYS A 133 9.21 -6.61 26.49
N LYS A 134 9.45 -6.89 25.20
CA LYS A 134 10.84 -7.06 24.68
C LYS A 134 11.41 -5.75 24.11
N ASP A 135 10.57 -4.75 23.92
CA ASP A 135 10.90 -3.50 23.20
C ASP A 135 11.54 -3.82 21.84
N ALA A 136 10.88 -4.68 21.08
CA ALA A 136 11.43 -5.22 19.84
C ALA A 136 10.41 -5.27 18.71
N LEU A 137 10.85 -4.90 17.52
CA LEU A 137 10.06 -5.05 16.30
C LEU A 137 9.86 -6.54 16.01
N VAL A 138 8.64 -6.99 15.86
CA VAL A 138 8.31 -8.39 15.60
C VAL A 138 7.65 -8.61 14.25
N TRP A 139 6.99 -7.60 13.70
CA TRP A 139 6.40 -7.62 12.36
C TRP A 139 6.56 -6.26 11.72
N LYS A 140 6.87 -6.25 10.44
CA LYS A 140 6.92 -5.03 9.63
C LYS A 140 6.29 -5.31 8.27
N ALA A 141 5.43 -4.40 7.82
CA ALA A 141 4.91 -4.41 6.45
C ALA A 141 5.13 -3.05 5.81
N GLU A 142 5.44 -3.07 4.52
CA GLU A 142 5.51 -1.86 3.69
C GLU A 142 4.52 -2.02 2.54
N VAL A 143 3.64 -1.06 2.38
CA VAL A 143 2.59 -1.10 1.36
C VAL A 143 2.64 0.19 0.55
N GLU A 144 2.97 0.09 -0.74
CA GLU A 144 2.99 1.23 -1.65
C GLU A 144 1.68 1.30 -2.42
N VAL A 145 1.04 2.46 -2.40
CA VAL A 145 -0.20 2.71 -3.14
C VAL A 145 -0.12 4.02 -3.91
N LYS A 146 -0.76 4.04 -5.06
CA LYS A 146 -1.01 5.29 -5.76
C LYS A 146 -1.98 6.13 -4.92
N PHE A 147 -1.66 7.41 -4.71
CA PHE A 147 -2.42 8.27 -3.81
C PHE A 147 -3.08 9.42 -4.56
N ASN A 148 -4.40 9.53 -4.42
CA ASN A 148 -5.16 10.62 -5.02
C ASN A 148 -5.58 11.62 -3.92
N TYR A 149 -4.95 12.79 -3.92
CA TYR A 149 -5.24 13.83 -2.94
C TYR A 149 -6.66 14.40 -3.08
N ASN A 150 -7.31 14.20 -4.23
CA ASN A 150 -8.66 14.69 -4.51
C ASN A 150 -9.74 13.60 -4.34
N ALA A 151 -9.37 12.44 -3.77
CA ALA A 151 -10.32 11.34 -3.55
C ALA A 151 -11.36 11.72 -2.49
N GLU A 152 -12.59 11.29 -2.71
CA GLU A 152 -13.70 11.47 -1.77
C GLU A 152 -13.45 10.71 -0.45
N PRO A 153 -14.08 11.13 0.66
CA PRO A 153 -13.83 10.51 1.97
C PRO A 153 -13.98 8.99 2.01
N ASP A 154 -15.00 8.45 1.36
CA ASP A 154 -15.26 6.99 1.32
C ASP A 154 -14.18 6.25 0.51
N GLN A 155 -13.74 6.83 -0.60
CA GLN A 155 -12.65 6.30 -1.41
C GLN A 155 -11.34 6.30 -0.61
N ARG A 156 -11.15 7.33 0.22
CA ARG A 156 -9.99 7.47 1.08
C ARG A 156 -9.98 6.38 2.17
N GLN A 157 -11.12 6.15 2.83
CA GLN A 157 -11.27 5.08 3.82
C GLN A 157 -11.00 3.71 3.16
N ALA A 158 -11.65 3.45 2.01
CA ALA A 158 -11.46 2.19 1.27
C ALA A 158 -9.99 1.96 0.87
N LEU A 159 -9.24 3.03 0.58
CA LEU A 159 -7.80 2.92 0.29
C LEU A 159 -7.03 2.44 1.53
N PHE A 160 -7.30 3.03 2.70
CA PHE A 160 -6.61 2.63 3.94
C PHE A 160 -6.99 1.21 4.34
N ASP A 161 -8.25 0.82 4.21
CA ASP A 161 -8.68 -0.57 4.45
C ASP A 161 -7.90 -1.54 3.54
N LYS A 162 -7.74 -1.18 2.26
CA LYS A 162 -6.95 -1.98 1.31
C LYS A 162 -5.46 -2.05 1.71
N VAL A 163 -4.90 -0.95 2.24
CA VAL A 163 -3.51 -0.92 2.74
C VAL A 163 -3.35 -1.93 3.88
N PHE A 164 -4.25 -1.90 4.87
CA PHE A 164 -4.16 -2.80 6.03
C PHE A 164 -4.46 -4.25 5.66
N ALA A 165 -5.44 -4.51 4.79
CA ALA A 165 -5.68 -5.85 4.27
C ALA A 165 -4.41 -6.43 3.62
N LYS A 166 -3.68 -5.61 2.87
CA LYS A 166 -2.44 -6.03 2.22
C LYS A 166 -1.26 -6.18 3.20
N ALA A 167 -1.17 -5.30 4.18
CA ALA A 167 -0.12 -5.36 5.21
C ALA A 167 -0.21 -6.64 6.05
N LEU A 168 -1.43 -7.12 6.27
CA LEU A 168 -1.69 -8.28 7.13
C LEU A 168 -1.90 -9.60 6.35
N GLU A 169 -1.70 -9.60 5.02
CA GLU A 169 -1.90 -10.79 4.18
C GLU A 169 -1.05 -11.99 4.61
N GLY A 170 0.08 -11.73 5.29
CA GLY A 170 0.95 -12.76 5.84
C GLY A 170 0.98 -12.82 7.37
N TYR A 171 0.08 -12.13 8.06
CA TYR A 171 0.03 -12.07 9.52
C TYR A 171 -1.14 -12.93 10.06
N PRO A 172 -0.95 -13.68 11.17
CA PRO A 172 0.37 -14.04 11.70
C PRO A 172 1.09 -15.00 10.74
N PRO A 173 2.43 -15.01 10.75
CA PRO A 173 3.17 -15.95 9.91
C PRO A 173 2.77 -17.38 10.22
N LYS A 174 2.62 -18.19 9.18
CA LYS A 174 2.31 -19.63 9.32
C LYS A 174 3.62 -20.43 9.29
N ASP A 175 3.74 -21.37 10.21
CA ASP A 175 4.87 -22.31 10.28
C ASP A 175 4.99 -23.17 9.01
#